data_a70d00a7b777a47bf6f146bf8d5d8e01
#
_entry.id   a70d00a7b777a47bf6f146bf8d5d8e01
#
_cell.length_a   1.000
_cell.length_b   1.000
_cell.length_c   1.000
_cell.angle_alpha   90.00
_cell.angle_beta   90.00
_cell.angle_gamma   90.00
#
_symmetry.space_group_name_H-M   'P 1'
#
loop_
_entity.id
_entity.type
_entity.pdbx_description
1 polymer ?
#
loop_
_entity_poly.entity_id
_entity_poly.type
_entity_poly.pdbx_seq_one_letter_code
_entity_poly.pdbx_strand_id
1 'polypeptide(L)'
;MKSIDFHKLYGLLDKVTPLLTDCGILCGKKCCTQWQQGVGVYLLPGEKELFLDKTWCKVIDLQPEQQVFNGQNTGLLHCEGHCPREKRPLLCRTFPLAVLMDAKGELEICLDDDGVLVCPLVRQGDMKLLQQDFIKSVHMVWKELALQEPIQHYLHQYTQRILAQREEPWRKLF
;
A
#
# COMPACT_ATOMS: atom_id res chain seq x y z
N MET A 1 -7.00 -18.80 12.17
CA MET A 1 -6.11 -17.72 11.63
C MET A 1 -5.45 -17.00 12.80
N LYS A 2 -4.13 -16.79 12.77
CA LYS A 2 -3.48 -15.86 13.72
C LYS A 2 -3.95 -14.44 13.39
N SER A 3 -4.33 -13.66 14.40
CA SER A 3 -4.63 -12.24 14.20
C SER A 3 -3.36 -11.50 13.78
N ILE A 4 -3.48 -10.53 12.87
CA ILE A 4 -2.37 -9.66 12.48
C ILE A 4 -2.08 -8.72 13.65
N ASP A 5 -0.83 -8.68 14.10
CA ASP A 5 -0.38 -7.72 15.11
C ASP A 5 -0.03 -6.38 14.45
N PHE A 6 -1.05 -5.54 14.25
CA PHE A 6 -0.88 -4.22 13.65
C PHE A 6 0.04 -3.30 14.46
N HIS A 7 0.07 -3.42 15.78
CA HIS A 7 0.95 -2.60 16.61
C HIS A 7 2.43 -2.87 16.27
N LYS A 8 2.80 -4.14 16.15
CA LYS A 8 4.15 -4.54 15.71
C LYS A 8 4.46 -4.00 14.30
N LEU A 9 3.53 -4.17 13.34
CA LEU A 9 3.75 -3.76 11.95
C LEU A 9 3.87 -2.24 11.80
N TYR A 10 3.04 -1.49 12.47
CA TYR A 10 3.14 -0.03 12.52
C TYR A 10 4.47 0.42 13.12
N GLY A 11 4.91 -0.22 14.23
CA GLY A 11 6.19 0.08 14.86
C GLY A 11 7.40 -0.09 13.94
N LEU A 12 7.38 -1.05 13.02
CA LEU A 12 8.43 -1.23 12.01
C LEU A 12 8.54 -0.05 11.02
N LEU A 13 7.45 0.70 10.82
CA LEU A 13 7.35 1.79 9.84
C LEU A 13 7.34 3.19 10.47
N ASP A 14 7.29 3.31 11.79
CA ASP A 14 7.11 4.60 12.47
C ASP A 14 8.27 5.57 12.23
N LYS A 15 9.49 5.06 12.17
CA LYS A 15 10.72 5.87 12.06
C LYS A 15 11.33 5.90 10.67
N VAL A 16 10.71 5.25 9.69
CA VAL A 16 11.25 5.15 8.34
C VAL A 16 10.33 5.84 7.32
N THR A 17 10.94 6.47 6.34
CA THR A 17 10.27 7.22 5.27
C THR A 17 10.92 6.91 3.94
N PRO A 18 10.22 7.06 2.80
CA PRO A 18 10.84 6.87 1.49
C PRO A 18 12.10 7.71 1.29
N LEU A 19 12.12 8.94 1.81
CA LEU A 19 13.25 9.88 1.75
C LEU A 19 13.66 10.31 3.16
N LEU A 20 14.82 10.92 3.32
CA LEU A 20 15.26 11.50 4.59
C LEU A 20 14.35 12.64 5.09
N THR A 21 13.63 13.28 4.17
CA THR A 21 12.66 14.34 4.45
C THR A 21 11.25 13.89 4.08
N ASP A 22 10.23 14.70 4.40
CA ASP A 22 8.84 14.44 3.96
C ASP A 22 8.77 14.43 2.43
N CYS A 23 8.57 13.26 1.83
CA CYS A 23 8.45 13.11 0.38
C CYS A 23 7.26 13.89 -0.20
N GLY A 24 6.28 14.25 0.61
CA GLY A 24 5.14 15.05 0.20
C GLY A 24 5.51 16.47 -0.26
N ILE A 25 6.69 16.99 0.11
CA ILE A 25 7.22 18.26 -0.38
C ILE A 25 7.42 18.21 -1.91
N LEU A 26 7.84 17.06 -2.45
CA LEU A 26 8.10 16.90 -3.88
C LEU A 26 6.85 16.97 -4.77
N CYS A 27 5.70 16.55 -4.25
CA CYS A 27 4.49 16.37 -5.04
C CYS A 27 3.27 17.12 -4.49
N GLY A 28 3.43 17.97 -3.46
CA GLY A 28 2.30 18.60 -2.79
C GLY A 28 1.35 17.58 -2.15
N LYS A 29 1.86 16.43 -1.70
CA LYS A 29 1.10 15.35 -1.07
C LYS A 29 -0.01 14.76 -1.95
N LYS A 30 0.18 14.71 -3.25
CA LYS A 30 -0.84 14.23 -4.22
C LYS A 30 -1.43 12.88 -3.86
N CYS A 31 -0.62 11.95 -3.33
CA CYS A 31 -1.11 10.65 -2.85
C CYS A 31 -2.12 10.75 -1.67
N CYS A 32 -2.23 11.92 -1.03
CA CYS A 32 -3.19 12.16 0.05
C CYS A 32 -4.33 13.11 -0.35
N THR A 33 -4.14 13.97 -1.37
CA THR A 33 -5.05 15.07 -1.68
C THR A 33 -5.86 14.91 -2.95
N GLN A 34 -5.51 13.96 -3.82
CA GLN A 34 -6.18 13.77 -5.12
C GLN A 34 -7.26 12.67 -5.09
N TRP A 35 -7.86 12.43 -3.95
CA TRP A 35 -8.93 11.45 -3.83
C TRP A 35 -10.26 12.05 -4.29
N GLN A 36 -10.84 11.46 -5.32
CA GLN A 36 -12.23 11.74 -5.71
C GLN A 36 -13.19 11.02 -4.76
N GLN A 37 -14.45 11.45 -4.74
CA GLN A 37 -15.48 10.78 -3.96
C GLN A 37 -15.58 9.29 -4.36
N GLY A 38 -15.56 8.40 -3.37
CA GLY A 38 -15.58 6.94 -3.60
C GLY A 38 -14.22 6.29 -3.87
N VAL A 39 -13.12 7.08 -3.86
CA VAL A 39 -11.75 6.56 -3.97
C VAL A 39 -11.08 6.62 -2.61
N GLY A 40 -10.30 5.61 -2.28
CA GLY A 40 -9.61 5.52 -0.99
C GLY A 40 -8.54 4.43 -1.02
N VAL A 41 -8.00 4.11 0.14
CA VAL A 41 -7.03 3.02 0.28
C VAL A 41 -7.71 1.81 0.91
N TYR A 42 -7.46 0.62 0.39
CA TYR A 42 -7.92 -0.61 1.00
C TYR A 42 -7.29 -0.80 2.39
N LEU A 43 -8.10 -1.19 3.34
CA LEU A 43 -7.62 -1.61 4.65
C LEU A 43 -7.36 -3.11 4.63
N LEU A 44 -6.28 -3.53 5.28
CA LEU A 44 -5.94 -4.94 5.40
C LEU A 44 -6.95 -5.68 6.31
N PRO A 45 -7.09 -7.00 6.19
CA PRO A 45 -7.95 -7.79 7.07
C PRO A 45 -7.67 -7.52 8.55
N GLY A 46 -8.68 -7.04 9.28
CA GLY A 46 -8.56 -6.65 10.70
C GLY A 46 -8.04 -5.23 10.96
N GLU A 47 -7.55 -4.50 9.96
CA GLU A 47 -7.07 -3.12 10.11
C GLU A 47 -8.21 -2.11 10.27
N LYS A 48 -9.38 -2.42 9.71
CA LYS A 48 -10.57 -1.58 9.71
C LYS A 48 -10.94 -1.05 11.10
N GLU A 49 -10.84 -1.92 12.12
CA GLU A 49 -11.21 -1.59 13.50
C GLU A 49 -10.39 -0.43 14.08
N LEU A 50 -9.20 -0.19 13.57
CA LEU A 50 -8.34 0.91 14.03
C LEU A 50 -8.81 2.29 13.54
N PHE A 51 -9.76 2.33 12.60
CA PHE A 51 -10.18 3.55 11.91
C PHE A 51 -11.66 3.92 12.11
N LEU A 52 -12.47 3.07 12.76
CA LEU A 52 -13.91 3.30 12.90
C LEU A 52 -14.27 4.62 13.62
N ASP A 53 -13.49 4.98 14.65
CA ASP A 53 -13.79 6.15 15.49
C ASP A 53 -12.91 7.38 15.16
N LYS A 54 -12.39 7.48 13.93
CA LYS A 54 -11.54 8.61 13.54
C LYS A 54 -12.34 9.70 12.85
N THR A 55 -12.07 10.96 13.24
CA THR A 55 -12.75 12.14 12.68
C THR A 55 -12.17 12.63 11.36
N TRP A 56 -10.96 12.20 11.00
CA TRP A 56 -10.25 12.64 9.80
C TRP A 56 -10.37 11.69 8.60
N CYS A 57 -11.10 10.60 8.77
CA CYS A 57 -11.35 9.63 7.70
C CYS A 57 -12.73 8.98 7.86
N LYS A 58 -13.20 8.39 6.78
CA LYS A 58 -14.39 7.54 6.75
C LYS A 58 -14.01 6.16 6.26
N VAL A 59 -14.51 5.13 6.93
CA VAL A 59 -14.40 3.76 6.46
C VAL A 59 -15.67 3.42 5.71
N ILE A 60 -15.51 3.03 4.45
CA ILE A 60 -16.58 2.62 3.55
C ILE A 60 -16.55 1.10 3.46
N ASP A 61 -17.68 0.47 3.74
CA ASP A 61 -17.82 -0.98 3.56
C ASP A 61 -17.82 -1.33 2.08
N LEU A 62 -17.06 -2.35 1.74
CA LEU A 62 -16.97 -2.86 0.37
C LEU A 62 -18.06 -3.90 0.12
N GLN A 63 -18.69 -3.83 -1.05
CA GLN A 63 -19.56 -4.90 -1.51
C GLN A 63 -18.75 -6.18 -1.76
N PRO A 64 -19.37 -7.38 -1.71
CA PRO A 64 -18.65 -8.65 -1.90
C PRO A 64 -17.75 -8.67 -3.15
N GLU A 65 -18.21 -8.08 -4.25
CA GLU A 65 -17.51 -8.03 -5.54
C GLU A 65 -16.28 -7.11 -5.52
N GLN A 66 -16.21 -6.22 -4.54
CA GLN A 66 -15.11 -5.26 -4.36
C GLN A 66 -14.05 -5.77 -3.37
N GLN A 67 -14.29 -6.92 -2.72
CA GLN A 67 -13.37 -7.49 -1.74
C GLN A 67 -12.13 -8.05 -2.44
N VAL A 68 -10.97 -7.51 -2.09
CA VAL A 68 -9.68 -7.89 -2.68
C VAL A 68 -8.91 -8.91 -1.85
N PHE A 69 -9.35 -9.21 -0.63
CA PHE A 69 -8.68 -10.11 0.31
C PHE A 69 -9.48 -11.40 0.53
N ASN A 70 -9.72 -12.16 -0.53
CA ASN A 70 -10.37 -13.48 -0.49
C ASN A 70 -11.67 -13.48 0.34
N GLY A 71 -12.60 -12.56 0.03
CA GLY A 71 -13.89 -12.46 0.70
C GLY A 71 -13.84 -11.96 2.16
N GLN A 72 -12.68 -11.58 2.67
CA GLN A 72 -12.58 -10.95 3.99
C GLN A 72 -13.27 -9.58 3.98
N ASN A 73 -14.13 -9.33 4.97
CA ASN A 73 -14.79 -8.05 5.12
C ASN A 73 -13.76 -6.99 5.54
N THR A 74 -13.21 -6.32 4.56
CA THR A 74 -12.31 -5.18 4.71
C THR A 74 -13.04 -3.90 4.33
N GLY A 75 -12.42 -2.74 4.59
CA GLY A 75 -12.99 -1.44 4.24
C GLY A 75 -12.12 -0.70 3.24
N LEU A 76 -12.70 0.30 2.62
CA LEU A 76 -11.98 1.35 1.91
C LEU A 76 -11.90 2.56 2.83
N LEU A 77 -10.68 3.02 3.14
CA LEU A 77 -10.49 4.23 3.93
C LEU A 77 -10.43 5.44 3.01
N HIS A 78 -11.40 6.30 3.15
CA HIS A 78 -11.45 7.61 2.49
C HIS A 78 -10.95 8.66 3.47
N CYS A 79 -9.79 9.27 3.20
CA CYS A 79 -9.26 10.37 4.00
C CYS A 79 -9.67 11.74 3.46
N GLU A 80 -9.86 12.70 4.37
CA GLU A 80 -10.22 14.09 4.02
C GLU A 80 -8.98 14.94 3.63
N GLY A 81 -7.93 14.28 3.09
CA GLY A 81 -6.74 14.95 2.58
C GLY A 81 -5.63 15.23 3.60
N HIS A 82 -5.88 15.00 4.88
CA HIS A 82 -4.91 15.26 5.95
C HIS A 82 -4.93 14.14 6.98
N CYS A 83 -3.92 13.31 6.98
CA CYS A 83 -3.71 12.39 8.09
C CYS A 83 -2.28 12.53 8.64
N PRO A 84 -2.10 12.56 9.96
CA PRO A 84 -0.78 12.44 10.56
C PRO A 84 -0.13 11.13 10.09
N ARG A 85 1.18 11.16 9.82
CA ARG A 85 1.89 10.00 9.28
C ARG A 85 1.71 8.75 10.15
N GLU A 86 1.82 8.93 11.46
CA GLU A 86 1.66 7.88 12.47
C GLU A 86 0.25 7.29 12.55
N LYS A 87 -0.73 7.92 11.86
CA LYS A 87 -2.12 7.45 11.81
C LYS A 87 -2.51 6.86 10.44
N ARG A 88 -1.58 6.83 9.49
CA ARG A 88 -1.84 6.29 8.14
C ARG A 88 -2.00 4.78 8.17
N PRO A 89 -2.89 4.21 7.37
CA PRO A 89 -2.98 2.75 7.21
C PRO A 89 -1.70 2.18 6.57
N LEU A 90 -1.47 0.89 6.74
CA LEU A 90 -0.24 0.23 6.30
C LEU A 90 0.06 0.43 4.82
N LEU A 91 -0.94 0.31 3.95
CA LEU A 91 -0.74 0.52 2.51
C LEU A 91 -0.27 1.95 2.18
N CYS A 92 -0.74 2.97 2.91
CA CYS A 92 -0.22 4.33 2.77
C CYS A 92 1.19 4.48 3.34
N ARG A 93 1.56 3.73 4.38
CA ARG A 93 2.89 3.79 4.98
C ARG A 93 3.94 3.11 4.13
N THR A 94 3.57 2.07 3.38
CA THR A 94 4.47 1.35 2.48
C THR A 94 4.61 2.01 1.11
N PHE A 95 3.65 2.88 0.71
CA PHE A 95 3.77 3.63 -0.54
C PHE A 95 5.03 4.54 -0.55
N PRO A 96 5.79 4.63 -1.62
CA PRO A 96 5.50 4.26 -3.00
C PRO A 96 5.95 2.85 -3.42
N LEU A 97 6.11 1.94 -2.46
CA LEU A 97 6.50 0.57 -2.74
C LEU A 97 5.28 -0.34 -2.84
N ALA A 98 5.35 -1.28 -3.77
CA ALA A 98 4.47 -2.43 -3.91
C ALA A 98 5.26 -3.72 -3.68
N VAL A 99 4.53 -4.80 -3.47
CA VAL A 99 5.11 -6.12 -3.26
C VAL A 99 4.50 -7.10 -4.24
N LEU A 100 5.35 -7.75 -5.00
CA LEU A 100 4.97 -8.87 -5.86
C LEU A 100 5.33 -10.18 -5.15
N MET A 101 4.56 -11.21 -5.42
CA MET A 101 4.81 -12.56 -4.88
C MET A 101 4.88 -13.55 -6.03
N ASP A 102 5.99 -14.26 -6.14
CA ASP A 102 6.18 -15.27 -7.17
C ASP A 102 5.40 -16.57 -6.87
N ALA A 103 5.45 -17.53 -7.79
CA ALA A 103 4.78 -18.82 -7.64
C ALA A 103 5.35 -19.69 -6.50
N LYS A 104 6.53 -19.35 -5.96
CA LYS A 104 7.15 -20.03 -4.82
C LYS A 104 6.83 -19.35 -3.48
N GLY A 105 6.13 -18.21 -3.52
CA GLY A 105 5.80 -17.40 -2.35
C GLY A 105 6.91 -16.41 -1.96
N GLU A 106 7.96 -16.25 -2.78
CA GLU A 106 9.00 -15.27 -2.54
C GLU A 106 8.51 -13.86 -2.85
N LEU A 107 8.90 -12.90 -2.01
CA LEU A 107 8.47 -11.51 -2.11
C LEU A 107 9.53 -10.66 -2.81
N GLU A 108 9.10 -9.92 -3.82
CA GLU A 108 9.88 -8.89 -4.49
C GLU A 108 9.31 -7.50 -4.15
N ILE A 109 10.17 -6.59 -3.69
CA ILE A 109 9.80 -5.19 -3.46
C ILE A 109 10.12 -4.39 -4.72
N CYS A 110 9.12 -3.65 -5.21
CA CYS A 110 9.27 -2.77 -6.37
C CYS A 110 8.56 -1.43 -6.12
N LEU A 111 8.72 -0.49 -7.04
CA LEU A 111 7.89 0.71 -7.07
C LEU A 111 6.46 0.33 -7.50
N ASP A 112 5.48 1.00 -6.90
CA ASP A 112 4.07 0.78 -7.20
C ASP A 112 3.68 1.41 -8.55
N ASP A 113 3.54 0.59 -9.59
CA ASP A 113 3.21 1.04 -10.95
C ASP A 113 1.91 1.89 -10.99
N ASP A 114 0.96 1.61 -10.11
CA ASP A 114 -0.28 2.38 -10.01
C ASP A 114 -0.03 3.82 -9.48
N GLY A 115 1.10 4.05 -8.84
CA GLY A 115 1.52 5.35 -8.30
C GLY A 115 2.10 6.32 -9.34
N VAL A 116 2.28 5.93 -10.60
CA VAL A 116 3.00 6.71 -11.62
C VAL A 116 2.41 8.12 -11.85
N LEU A 117 1.09 8.27 -11.75
CA LEU A 117 0.41 9.55 -11.96
C LEU A 117 0.53 10.51 -10.77
N VAL A 118 0.73 9.99 -9.56
CA VAL A 118 0.70 10.79 -8.32
C VAL A 118 2.06 10.93 -7.66
N CYS A 119 2.99 10.00 -7.87
CA CYS A 119 4.28 9.96 -7.18
C CYS A 119 5.47 10.19 -8.12
N PRO A 120 6.23 11.29 -7.92
CA PRO A 120 7.44 11.54 -8.71
C PRO A 120 8.50 10.44 -8.56
N LEU A 121 8.61 9.81 -7.37
CA LEU A 121 9.56 8.73 -7.13
C LEU A 121 9.25 7.49 -7.98
N VAL A 122 7.95 7.16 -8.11
CA VAL A 122 7.51 6.09 -9.00
C VAL A 122 7.81 6.43 -10.46
N ARG A 123 7.52 7.67 -10.86
CA ARG A 123 7.77 8.14 -12.24
C ARG A 123 9.24 8.11 -12.62
N GLN A 124 10.15 8.36 -11.68
CA GLN A 124 11.59 8.27 -11.90
C GLN A 124 12.06 6.81 -12.09
N GLY A 125 11.35 5.85 -11.52
CA GLY A 125 11.62 4.43 -11.71
C GLY A 125 12.89 3.91 -11.03
N ASP A 126 13.53 4.69 -10.16
CA ASP A 126 14.81 4.32 -9.54
C ASP A 126 14.65 4.05 -8.03
N MET A 127 14.70 2.79 -7.65
CA MET A 127 14.66 2.33 -6.25
C MET A 127 15.83 2.86 -5.41
N LYS A 128 16.97 3.22 -6.02
CA LYS A 128 18.14 3.75 -5.31
C LYS A 128 17.90 5.12 -4.69
N LEU A 129 16.88 5.83 -5.16
CA LEU A 129 16.46 7.11 -4.56
C LEU A 129 15.81 6.95 -3.18
N LEU A 130 15.34 5.75 -2.87
CA LEU A 130 14.66 5.47 -1.62
C LEU A 130 15.64 5.07 -0.51
N GLN A 131 15.27 5.40 0.72
CA GLN A 131 16.03 5.01 1.90
C GLN A 131 16.04 3.47 2.05
N GLN A 132 17.22 2.88 2.20
CA GLN A 132 17.38 1.44 2.31
C GLN A 132 16.66 0.86 3.53
N ASP A 133 16.64 1.60 4.64
CA ASP A 133 15.94 1.16 5.86
C ASP A 133 14.42 1.17 5.67
N PHE A 134 13.90 2.09 4.84
CA PHE A 134 12.49 2.07 4.44
C PHE A 134 12.16 0.81 3.64
N ILE A 135 12.95 0.49 2.61
CA ILE A 135 12.76 -0.70 1.78
C ILE A 135 12.80 -1.97 2.62
N LYS A 136 13.80 -2.09 3.53
CA LYS A 136 13.93 -3.23 4.45
C LYS A 136 12.72 -3.35 5.38
N SER A 137 12.25 -2.25 5.95
CA SER A 137 11.11 -2.25 6.86
C SER A 137 9.83 -2.64 6.13
N VAL A 138 9.61 -2.15 4.91
CA VAL A 138 8.48 -2.57 4.07
C VAL A 138 8.55 -4.06 3.78
N HIS A 139 9.72 -4.58 3.43
CA HIS A 139 9.90 -6.03 3.20
C HIS A 139 9.55 -6.85 4.44
N MET A 140 10.03 -6.44 5.62
CA MET A 140 9.72 -7.14 6.89
C MET A 140 8.22 -7.14 7.20
N VAL A 141 7.55 -6.00 7.00
CA VAL A 141 6.10 -5.88 7.19
C VAL A 141 5.35 -6.84 6.26
N TRP A 142 5.67 -6.84 4.98
CA TRP A 142 4.98 -7.69 4.02
C TRP A 142 5.32 -9.18 4.18
N LYS A 143 6.53 -9.52 4.64
CA LYS A 143 6.89 -10.89 5.00
C LYS A 143 6.01 -11.42 6.15
N GLU A 144 5.72 -10.60 7.14
CA GLU A 144 4.81 -10.98 8.22
C GLU A 144 3.36 -11.07 7.74
N LEU A 145 2.90 -10.12 6.91
CA LEU A 145 1.55 -10.12 6.34
C LEU A 145 1.31 -11.32 5.43
N ALA A 146 2.30 -11.70 4.63
CA ALA A 146 2.21 -12.85 3.71
C ALA A 146 2.09 -14.21 4.40
N LEU A 147 2.19 -14.28 5.73
CA LEU A 147 1.83 -15.47 6.49
C LEU A 147 0.31 -15.72 6.55
N GLN A 148 -0.49 -14.75 6.13
CA GLN A 148 -1.97 -14.84 6.12
C GLN A 148 -2.47 -15.19 4.72
N GLU A 149 -3.31 -16.22 4.63
CA GLU A 149 -3.89 -16.68 3.37
C GLU A 149 -4.60 -15.56 2.56
N PRO A 150 -5.44 -14.69 3.16
CA PRO A 150 -6.08 -13.61 2.41
C PRO A 150 -5.08 -12.63 1.80
N ILE A 151 -3.96 -12.40 2.47
CA ILE A 151 -2.88 -11.54 1.95
C ILE A 151 -2.14 -12.22 0.81
N GLN A 152 -1.84 -13.51 0.92
CA GLN A 152 -1.23 -14.27 -0.17
C GLN A 152 -2.10 -14.23 -1.43
N HIS A 153 -3.41 -14.46 -1.26
CA HIS A 153 -4.37 -14.39 -2.36
C HIS A 153 -4.35 -13.01 -3.04
N TYR A 154 -4.41 -11.95 -2.26
CA TYR A 154 -4.29 -10.57 -2.76
C TYR A 154 -2.97 -10.36 -3.52
N LEU A 155 -1.82 -10.76 -2.95
CA LEU A 155 -0.51 -10.59 -3.57
C LEU A 155 -0.41 -11.35 -4.90
N HIS A 156 -0.94 -12.57 -4.98
CA HIS A 156 -0.98 -13.32 -6.24
C HIS A 156 -1.80 -12.61 -7.31
N GLN A 157 -3.01 -12.16 -6.99
CA GLN A 157 -3.85 -11.44 -7.93
C GLN A 157 -3.21 -10.11 -8.36
N TYR A 158 -2.68 -9.36 -7.40
CA TYR A 158 -1.97 -8.12 -7.66
C TYR A 158 -0.78 -8.34 -8.58
N THR A 159 0.06 -9.35 -8.30
CA THR A 159 1.22 -9.70 -9.11
C THR A 159 0.82 -10.03 -10.54
N GLN A 160 -0.18 -10.89 -10.74
CA GLN A 160 -0.67 -11.23 -12.08
C GLN A 160 -1.15 -10.00 -12.83
N ARG A 161 -1.90 -9.11 -12.19
CA ARG A 161 -2.36 -7.86 -12.80
C ARG A 161 -1.21 -6.96 -13.22
N ILE A 162 -0.22 -6.74 -12.35
CA ILE A 162 0.93 -5.89 -12.64
C ILE A 162 1.79 -6.47 -13.78
N LEU A 163 2.04 -7.79 -13.75
CA LEU A 163 2.81 -8.44 -14.82
C LEU A 163 2.09 -8.33 -16.18
N ALA A 164 0.79 -8.59 -16.21
CA ALA A 164 -0.02 -8.42 -17.43
C ALA A 164 0.02 -6.96 -17.94
N GLN A 165 -0.09 -5.98 -17.05
CA GLN A 165 0.02 -4.57 -17.42
C GLN A 165 1.42 -4.20 -17.98
N ARG A 166 2.49 -4.80 -17.44
CA ARG A 166 3.86 -4.56 -17.93
C ARG A 166 4.11 -5.15 -19.32
N GLU A 167 3.38 -6.18 -19.69
CA GLU A 167 3.44 -6.78 -21.03
C GLU A 167 2.67 -5.99 -22.11
N GLU A 168 1.81 -5.05 -21.71
CA GLU A 168 1.02 -4.23 -22.63
C GLU A 168 1.91 -3.44 -23.61
N PRO A 169 1.66 -3.54 -24.94
CA PRO A 169 2.56 -2.99 -25.97
C PRO A 169 2.83 -1.49 -25.85
N TRP A 170 1.84 -0.72 -25.38
CA TRP A 170 1.96 0.73 -25.26
C TRP A 170 2.92 1.16 -24.13
N ARG A 171 3.13 0.33 -23.09
CA ARG A 171 4.13 0.60 -22.03
C ARG A 171 5.57 0.48 -22.52
N LYS A 172 5.81 -0.23 -23.62
CA LYS A 172 7.14 -0.33 -24.24
C LYS A 172 7.53 0.91 -25.04
N LEU A 173 6.61 1.88 -25.15
CA LEU A 173 6.82 3.13 -25.88
C LEU A 173 7.28 4.29 -24.99
N PHE A 174 7.32 4.09 -23.67
CA PHE A 174 7.79 5.02 -22.64
C PHE A 174 8.86 4.38 -21.77
#